data_67d8d1ca05657695a096a3c0c214ae11
#
_entry.id   67d8d1ca05657695a096a3c0c214ae11
#
_cell.length_a   1.000
_cell.length_b   1.000
_cell.length_c   1.000
_cell.angle_alpha   90.00
_cell.angle_beta   90.00
_cell.angle_gamma   90.00
#
_symmetry.space_group_name_H-M   'P 1'
#
loop_
_entity.id
_entity.type
_entity.pdbx_description
1 polymer ?
#
loop_
_entity_poly.entity_id
_entity_poly.type
_entity_poly.pdbx_seq_one_letter_code
_entity_poly.pdbx_strand_id
1 'polypeptide(L)'
;GSEMCIRDRSFAEAESFFSSIKVIAILVFIILGLGAMFGLVSFDGHREAIMFKHLTANGLFPNGGLAIVSVMLAVNYAFSGTELIGIAAGETDNPKEAVPRAIKTTIGRLVIFFVLTIVVLASLLPMKEAGVSSAPFVDVFDKMGIPFAADIMNFVILTAILSAGNSGLYASSRMLWSLACLLYTSPS
;
A
#
# COMPACT_ATOMS: atom_id res chain seq x y z
N GLY A 1 -24.19 25.52 6.26
CA GLY A 1 -22.94 25.26 7.02
C GLY A 1 -22.90 23.89 7.68
N SER A 2 -24.01 23.42 8.29
CA SER A 2 -24.02 22.18 9.05
C SER A 2 -23.96 20.90 8.18
N GLU A 3 -24.61 20.90 7.03
CA GLU A 3 -24.63 19.71 6.14
C GLU A 3 -23.28 19.44 5.49
N MET A 4 -22.49 20.47 5.20
CA MET A 4 -21.14 20.32 4.65
C MET A 4 -20.18 19.71 5.69
N CYS A 5 -20.26 20.14 6.94
CA CYS A 5 -19.45 19.59 8.03
C CYS A 5 -19.79 18.14 8.36
N ILE A 6 -21.06 17.74 8.25
CA ILE A 6 -21.50 16.35 8.46
C ILE A 6 -20.94 15.44 7.35
N ARG A 7 -20.98 15.89 6.10
CA ARG A 7 -20.44 15.16 4.95
C ARG A 7 -18.93 14.96 5.05
N ASP A 8 -18.19 15.99 5.44
CA ASP A 8 -16.73 15.91 5.59
C ASP A 8 -16.35 14.97 6.72
N ARG A 9 -17.09 14.94 7.81
CA ARG A 9 -16.86 14.04 8.93
C ARG A 9 -17.16 12.59 8.57
N SER A 10 -18.26 12.30 7.91
CA SER A 10 -18.61 10.96 7.45
C SER A 10 -17.60 10.43 6.41
N PHE A 11 -17.09 11.31 5.56
CA PHE A 11 -16.02 10.99 4.61
C PHE A 11 -14.74 10.58 5.33
N ALA A 12 -14.29 11.36 6.30
CA ALA A 12 -13.08 11.08 7.07
C ALA A 12 -13.20 9.78 7.89
N GLU A 13 -14.37 9.51 8.47
CA GLU A 13 -14.63 8.27 9.20
C GLU A 13 -14.60 7.05 8.29
N ALA A 14 -15.22 7.11 7.11
CA ALA A 14 -15.20 6.04 6.11
C ALA A 14 -13.77 5.77 5.60
N GLU A 15 -13.00 6.84 5.29
CA GLU A 15 -11.62 6.71 4.83
C GLU A 15 -10.71 6.10 5.92
N SER A 16 -10.89 6.51 7.17
CA SER A 16 -10.17 5.93 8.31
C SER A 16 -10.47 4.45 8.49
N PHE A 17 -11.74 4.04 8.33
CA PHE A 17 -12.14 2.64 8.38
C PHE A 17 -11.50 1.81 7.26
N PHE A 18 -11.61 2.25 6.01
CA PHE A 18 -10.99 1.56 4.86
C PHE A 18 -9.46 1.51 4.97
N SER A 19 -8.84 2.57 5.45
CA SER A 19 -7.41 2.63 5.69
C SER A 19 -6.97 1.62 6.76
N SER A 20 -7.74 1.47 7.82
CA SER A 20 -7.45 0.52 8.90
C SER A 20 -7.48 -0.93 8.40
N ILE A 21 -8.45 -1.29 7.56
CA ILE A 21 -8.54 -2.63 6.96
C ILE A 21 -7.27 -2.96 6.17
N LYS A 22 -6.80 -2.03 5.33
CA LYS A 22 -5.58 -2.20 4.52
C LYS A 22 -4.34 -2.40 5.39
N VAL A 23 -4.17 -1.58 6.41
CA VAL A 23 -3.01 -1.65 7.32
C VAL A 23 -3.01 -2.97 8.09
N ILE A 24 -4.17 -3.39 8.61
CA ILE A 24 -4.31 -4.67 9.31
C ILE A 24 -3.97 -5.84 8.37
N ALA A 25 -4.49 -5.83 7.14
CA ALA A 25 -4.22 -6.88 6.17
C ALA A 25 -2.73 -7.01 5.85
N ILE A 26 -2.03 -5.89 5.64
CA ILE A 26 -0.58 -5.88 5.40
C ILE A 26 0.19 -6.38 6.62
N LEU A 27 -0.18 -5.95 7.82
CA LEU A 27 0.47 -6.41 9.06
C LEU A 27 0.28 -7.91 9.26
N VAL A 28 -0.92 -8.43 9.06
CA VAL A 28 -1.22 -9.87 9.13
C VAL A 28 -0.37 -10.62 8.11
N PHE A 29 -0.31 -10.14 6.86
CA PHE A 29 0.52 -10.74 5.83
C PHE A 29 2.01 -10.79 6.22
N ILE A 30 2.56 -9.70 6.73
CA ILE A 30 3.97 -9.62 7.16
C ILE A 30 4.23 -10.57 8.33
N ILE A 31 3.36 -10.58 9.35
CA ILE A 31 3.54 -11.42 10.53
C ILE A 31 3.46 -12.91 10.17
N LEU A 32 2.44 -13.31 9.41
CA LEU A 32 2.28 -14.70 8.98
C LEU A 32 3.39 -15.11 8.01
N GLY A 33 3.77 -14.23 7.10
CA GLY A 33 4.85 -14.47 6.15
C GLY A 33 6.21 -14.62 6.81
N LEU A 34 6.54 -13.78 7.79
CA LEU A 34 7.73 -13.97 8.61
C LEU A 34 7.64 -15.26 9.41
N GLY A 35 6.49 -15.58 9.98
CA GLY A 35 6.25 -16.85 10.67
C GLY A 35 6.52 -18.07 9.76
N ALA A 36 6.08 -18.02 8.50
CA ALA A 36 6.35 -19.06 7.50
C ALA A 36 7.84 -19.12 7.11
N MET A 37 8.50 -17.96 6.96
CA MET A 37 9.94 -17.91 6.68
C MET A 37 10.78 -18.58 7.78
N PHE A 38 10.40 -18.42 9.04
CA PHE A 38 11.09 -19.03 10.19
C PHE A 38 10.58 -20.45 10.52
N GLY A 39 9.65 -21.00 9.74
CA GLY A 39 9.09 -22.34 9.97
C GLY A 39 8.10 -22.43 11.13
N LEU A 40 7.62 -21.30 11.67
CA LEU A 40 6.60 -21.25 12.72
C LEU A 40 5.19 -21.54 12.19
N VAL A 41 4.94 -21.16 10.94
CA VAL A 41 3.68 -21.41 10.23
C VAL A 41 3.97 -22.40 9.11
N SER A 42 3.09 -23.39 8.91
CA SER A 42 3.21 -24.35 7.80
C SER A 42 3.03 -23.60 6.48
N PHE A 43 3.93 -23.89 5.53
CA PHE A 43 3.87 -23.39 4.17
C PHE A 43 3.98 -24.57 3.21
N ASP A 44 3.04 -24.72 2.29
CA ASP A 44 2.95 -25.84 1.35
C ASP A 44 3.01 -27.23 2.03
N GLY A 45 2.35 -27.34 3.21
CA GLY A 45 2.31 -28.57 4.00
C GLY A 45 3.59 -28.91 4.80
N HIS A 46 4.63 -28.10 4.67
CA HIS A 46 5.92 -28.29 5.36
C HIS A 46 6.15 -27.20 6.43
N ARG A 47 6.78 -27.58 7.54
CA ARG A 47 7.24 -26.67 8.61
C ARG A 47 8.76 -26.55 8.59
N GLU A 48 9.30 -26.21 7.44
CA GLU A 48 10.73 -25.96 7.31
C GLU A 48 10.99 -24.47 7.18
N ALA A 49 12.08 -23.99 7.78
CA ALA A 49 12.49 -22.59 7.63
C ALA A 49 12.96 -22.35 6.19
N ILE A 50 12.15 -21.66 5.43
CA ILE A 50 12.45 -21.33 4.02
C ILE A 50 13.49 -20.21 3.97
N MET A 51 13.45 -19.28 4.96
CA MET A 51 14.33 -18.12 5.04
C MET A 51 14.47 -17.39 3.69
N PHE A 52 15.70 -17.17 3.23
CA PHE A 52 16.00 -16.48 1.97
C PHE A 52 16.28 -17.44 0.80
N LYS A 53 15.88 -18.72 0.90
CA LYS A 53 16.20 -19.75 -0.09
C LYS A 53 15.77 -19.36 -1.51
N HIS A 54 14.54 -18.87 -1.66
CA HIS A 54 14.03 -18.45 -2.97
C HIS A 54 14.57 -17.09 -3.42
N LEU A 55 14.83 -16.18 -2.49
CA LEU A 55 15.41 -14.87 -2.77
C LEU A 55 16.83 -14.98 -3.35
N THR A 56 17.61 -15.96 -2.88
CA THR A 56 19.01 -16.13 -3.28
C THR A 56 19.25 -17.25 -4.30
N ALA A 57 18.23 -18.06 -4.59
CA ALA A 57 18.34 -19.24 -5.45
C ALA A 57 18.89 -18.93 -6.87
N ASN A 58 18.55 -17.78 -7.43
CA ASN A 58 18.98 -17.35 -8.76
C ASN A 58 19.97 -16.16 -8.71
N GLY A 59 20.58 -15.90 -7.53
CA GLY A 59 21.38 -14.69 -7.30
C GLY A 59 20.52 -13.45 -7.02
N LEU A 60 21.14 -12.38 -6.52
CA LEU A 60 20.45 -11.14 -6.17
C LEU A 60 19.92 -10.36 -7.39
N PHE A 61 20.51 -10.56 -8.56
CA PHE A 61 20.14 -9.88 -9.81
C PHE A 61 20.03 -10.88 -10.97
N PRO A 62 19.05 -11.80 -10.97
CA PRO A 62 18.94 -12.84 -11.99
C PRO A 62 18.71 -12.29 -13.41
N ASN A 63 18.09 -11.12 -13.53
CA ASN A 63 17.83 -10.44 -14.81
C ASN A 63 18.82 -9.31 -15.11
N GLY A 64 19.93 -9.24 -14.36
CA GLY A 64 20.95 -8.20 -14.51
C GLY A 64 20.52 -6.81 -13.98
N GLY A 65 21.48 -5.88 -13.93
CA GLY A 65 21.26 -4.54 -13.38
C GLY A 65 20.27 -3.68 -14.17
N LEU A 66 20.10 -3.91 -15.47
CA LEU A 66 19.12 -3.20 -16.30
C LEU A 66 17.68 -3.46 -15.90
N ALA A 67 17.39 -4.60 -15.26
CA ALA A 67 16.07 -4.91 -14.74
C ALA A 67 15.62 -3.89 -13.69
N ILE A 68 16.53 -3.29 -12.92
CA ILE A 68 16.24 -2.24 -11.95
C ILE A 68 15.60 -1.03 -12.64
N VAL A 69 16.17 -0.61 -13.77
CA VAL A 69 15.65 0.53 -14.55
C VAL A 69 14.25 0.24 -15.08
N SER A 70 14.02 -0.99 -15.54
CA SER A 70 12.72 -1.40 -16.08
C SER A 70 11.60 -1.37 -15.02
N VAL A 71 11.91 -1.71 -13.76
CA VAL A 71 10.91 -1.70 -12.68
C VAL A 71 10.76 -0.32 -12.00
N MET A 72 11.66 0.65 -12.28
CA MET A 72 11.57 1.98 -11.65
C MET A 72 10.24 2.68 -11.90
N LEU A 73 9.65 2.53 -13.08
CA LEU A 73 8.32 3.09 -13.39
C LEU A 73 7.24 2.48 -12.50
N ALA A 74 7.25 1.16 -12.32
CA ALA A 74 6.29 0.48 -11.45
C ALA A 74 6.48 0.87 -9.98
N VAL A 75 7.73 0.99 -9.52
CA VAL A 75 8.06 1.44 -8.17
C VAL A 75 7.60 2.88 -7.96
N ASN A 76 7.83 3.78 -8.93
CA ASN A 76 7.37 5.17 -8.83
C ASN A 76 5.83 5.23 -8.71
N TYR A 77 5.11 4.43 -9.50
CA TYR A 77 3.66 4.34 -9.40
C TYR A 77 3.19 3.82 -8.04
N ALA A 78 3.91 2.87 -7.45
CA ALA A 78 3.59 2.33 -6.12
C ALA A 78 3.67 3.38 -4.99
N PHE A 79 4.47 4.43 -5.16
CA PHE A 79 4.57 5.57 -4.24
C PHE A 79 3.64 6.75 -4.59
N SER A 80 2.84 6.63 -5.65
CA SER A 80 1.82 7.63 -6.01
C SER A 80 0.79 7.76 -4.88
N GLY A 81 0.29 8.98 -4.68
CA GLY A 81 -0.64 9.33 -3.60
C GLY A 81 0.03 9.98 -2.39
N THR A 82 1.37 9.97 -2.29
CA THR A 82 2.09 10.70 -1.22
C THR A 82 1.96 12.22 -1.36
N GLU A 83 1.73 12.71 -2.57
CA GLU A 83 1.45 14.11 -2.89
C GLU A 83 0.17 14.64 -2.26
N LEU A 84 -0.79 13.77 -1.90
CA LEU A 84 -2.03 14.15 -1.22
C LEU A 84 -1.79 14.85 0.13
N ILE A 85 -0.65 14.58 0.78
CA ILE A 85 -0.25 15.26 2.01
C ILE A 85 -0.09 16.78 1.75
N GLY A 86 0.45 17.16 0.59
CA GLY A 86 0.59 18.55 0.18
C GLY A 86 -0.76 19.24 -0.05
N ILE A 87 -1.74 18.52 -0.59
CA ILE A 87 -3.09 19.05 -0.83
C ILE A 87 -3.83 19.30 0.48
N ALA A 88 -3.68 18.38 1.45
CA ALA A 88 -4.27 18.52 2.78
C ALA A 88 -3.58 19.57 3.67
N ALA A 89 -2.41 20.06 3.27
CA ALA A 89 -1.67 21.07 4.04
C ALA A 89 -2.43 22.37 4.27
N GLY A 90 -3.28 22.77 3.30
CA GLY A 90 -4.11 23.98 3.37
C GLY A 90 -5.20 23.94 4.44
N GLU A 91 -5.51 22.76 4.99
CA GLU A 91 -6.55 22.56 6.01
C GLU A 91 -5.99 22.33 7.42
N THR A 92 -4.67 22.37 7.55
CA THR A 92 -3.97 22.07 8.81
C THR A 92 -3.74 23.36 9.62
N ASP A 93 -4.07 23.37 10.89
CA ASP A 93 -3.93 24.54 11.77
C ASP A 93 -2.48 25.04 11.89
N ASN A 94 -1.48 24.14 11.84
CA ASN A 94 -0.06 24.51 11.85
C ASN A 94 0.71 23.76 10.76
N PRO A 95 0.61 24.17 9.48
CA PRO A 95 1.20 23.44 8.35
C PRO A 95 2.72 23.36 8.40
N LYS A 96 3.40 24.35 8.99
CA LYS A 96 4.87 24.39 9.07
C LYS A 96 5.47 23.23 9.88
N GLU A 97 4.77 22.73 10.88
CA GLU A 97 5.21 21.60 11.71
C GLU A 97 4.51 20.29 11.32
N ALA A 98 3.21 20.36 11.04
CA ALA A 98 2.41 19.18 10.76
C ALA A 98 2.81 18.50 9.43
N VAL A 99 3.03 19.27 8.37
CA VAL A 99 3.37 18.73 7.04
C VAL A 99 4.71 18.00 7.01
N PRO A 100 5.83 18.56 7.50
CA PRO A 100 7.10 17.84 7.54
C PRO A 100 7.04 16.56 8.40
N ARG A 101 6.30 16.59 9.51
CA ARG A 101 6.09 15.42 10.37
C ARG A 101 5.28 14.35 9.65
N ALA A 102 4.19 14.72 8.98
CA ALA A 102 3.36 13.82 8.19
C ALA A 102 4.17 13.16 7.07
N ILE A 103 4.96 13.92 6.32
CA ILE A 103 5.82 13.42 5.25
C ILE A 103 6.82 12.38 5.79
N LYS A 104 7.56 12.71 6.85
CA LYS A 104 8.56 11.79 7.44
C LYS A 104 7.90 10.50 7.93
N THR A 105 6.77 10.59 8.62
CA THR A 105 6.05 9.43 9.15
C THR A 105 5.50 8.57 8.02
N THR A 106 4.93 9.18 6.99
CA THR A 106 4.34 8.46 5.85
C THR A 106 5.43 7.76 5.04
N ILE A 107 6.50 8.45 4.69
CA ILE A 107 7.63 7.84 3.95
C ILE A 107 8.23 6.69 4.75
N GLY A 108 8.50 6.89 6.04
CA GLY A 108 9.05 5.84 6.89
C GLY A 108 8.17 4.60 6.95
N ARG A 109 6.86 4.77 7.14
CA ARG A 109 5.89 3.66 7.13
C ARG A 109 5.82 2.96 5.78
N LEU A 110 5.75 3.71 4.70
CA LEU A 110 5.69 3.14 3.35
C LEU A 110 6.93 2.32 3.03
N VAL A 111 8.12 2.86 3.27
CA VAL A 111 9.37 2.15 3.00
C VAL A 111 9.43 0.84 3.81
N ILE A 112 9.12 0.89 5.10
CA ILE A 112 9.13 -0.31 5.95
C ILE A 112 8.13 -1.35 5.43
N PHE A 113 6.88 -0.97 5.17
CA PHE A 113 5.85 -1.91 4.72
C PHE A 113 6.16 -2.48 3.33
N PHE A 114 6.60 -1.67 2.38
CA PHE A 114 6.95 -2.15 1.05
C PHE A 114 8.16 -3.09 1.08
N VAL A 115 9.23 -2.70 1.77
CA VAL A 115 10.43 -3.53 1.85
C VAL A 115 10.14 -4.86 2.54
N LEU A 116 9.45 -4.85 3.69
CA LEU A 116 9.10 -6.09 4.39
C LEU A 116 8.17 -6.98 3.55
N THR A 117 7.16 -6.40 2.92
CA THR A 117 6.22 -7.15 2.08
C THR A 117 6.93 -7.82 0.91
N ILE A 118 7.81 -7.08 0.20
CA ILE A 118 8.56 -7.61 -0.93
C ILE A 118 9.55 -8.69 -0.49
N VAL A 119 10.24 -8.50 0.63
CA VAL A 119 11.17 -9.49 1.19
C VAL A 119 10.43 -10.78 1.53
N VAL A 120 9.29 -10.68 2.21
CA VAL A 120 8.45 -11.83 2.55
C VAL A 120 7.97 -12.54 1.28
N LEU A 121 7.40 -11.80 0.33
CA LEU A 121 6.89 -12.35 -0.91
C LEU A 121 7.97 -13.07 -1.73
N ALA A 122 9.11 -12.40 -1.93
CA ALA A 122 10.23 -12.94 -2.67
C ALA A 122 10.94 -14.14 -1.99
N SER A 123 10.78 -14.25 -0.66
CA SER A 123 11.31 -15.38 0.10
C SER A 123 10.40 -16.60 0.04
N LEU A 124 9.08 -16.39 0.02
CA LEU A 124 8.08 -17.46 0.05
C LEU A 124 7.73 -17.99 -1.35
N LEU A 125 7.67 -17.11 -2.36
CA LEU A 125 7.32 -17.50 -3.72
C LEU A 125 8.56 -17.59 -4.61
N PRO A 126 8.73 -18.70 -5.36
CA PRO A 126 9.72 -18.78 -6.40
C PRO A 126 9.50 -17.70 -7.47
N MET A 127 10.55 -17.10 -7.99
CA MET A 127 10.49 -16.00 -8.95
C MET A 127 9.62 -16.33 -10.19
N LYS A 128 9.66 -17.59 -10.65
CA LYS A 128 8.85 -18.04 -11.79
C LYS A 128 7.35 -18.00 -11.50
N GLU A 129 6.94 -18.35 -10.30
CA GLU A 129 5.54 -18.33 -9.87
C GLU A 129 5.07 -16.91 -9.58
N ALA A 130 5.87 -16.11 -8.87
CA ALA A 130 5.55 -14.72 -8.57
C ALA A 130 5.39 -13.85 -9.83
N GLY A 131 6.16 -14.14 -10.89
CA GLY A 131 6.10 -13.39 -12.14
C GLY A 131 4.90 -13.71 -13.04
N VAL A 132 4.25 -14.85 -12.82
CA VAL A 132 3.08 -15.31 -13.63
C VAL A 132 1.78 -15.17 -12.85
N SER A 133 1.86 -15.05 -11.52
CA SER A 133 0.69 -14.93 -10.66
C SER A 133 0.01 -13.58 -10.84
N SER A 134 -1.29 -13.62 -11.03
CA SER A 134 -2.14 -12.42 -11.03
C SER A 134 -2.41 -11.88 -9.62
N ALA A 135 -2.21 -12.69 -8.58
CA ALA A 135 -2.52 -12.34 -7.19
C ALA A 135 -1.55 -13.00 -6.20
N PRO A 136 -0.27 -12.58 -6.15
CA PRO A 136 0.77 -13.25 -5.35
C PRO A 136 0.46 -13.27 -3.84
N PHE A 137 -0.29 -12.32 -3.32
CA PHE A 137 -0.73 -12.33 -1.92
C PHE A 137 -1.73 -13.47 -1.63
N VAL A 138 -2.64 -13.72 -2.56
CA VAL A 138 -3.60 -14.82 -2.45
C VAL A 138 -2.87 -16.15 -2.45
N ASP A 139 -1.90 -16.31 -3.36
CA ASP A 139 -1.11 -17.55 -3.46
C ASP A 139 -0.34 -17.86 -2.18
N VAL A 140 0.22 -16.85 -1.52
CA VAL A 140 0.92 -17.02 -0.25
C VAL A 140 -0.04 -17.51 0.85
N PHE A 141 -1.21 -16.88 0.97
CA PHE A 141 -2.20 -17.28 1.97
C PHE A 141 -2.80 -18.66 1.69
N ASP A 142 -3.01 -19.00 0.42
CA ASP A 142 -3.49 -20.33 0.01
C ASP A 142 -2.48 -21.41 0.36
N LYS A 143 -1.19 -21.19 0.06
CA LYS A 143 -0.10 -22.10 0.44
C LYS A 143 0.10 -22.22 1.97
N MET A 144 -0.33 -21.23 2.74
CA MET A 144 -0.38 -21.33 4.21
C MET A 144 -1.58 -22.15 4.72
N GLY A 145 -2.49 -22.56 3.81
CA GLY A 145 -3.69 -23.31 4.17
C GLY A 145 -4.77 -22.48 4.85
N ILE A 146 -4.81 -21.17 4.60
CA ILE A 146 -5.83 -20.27 5.14
C ILE A 146 -7.12 -20.44 4.33
N PRO A 147 -8.23 -20.91 4.94
CA PRO A 147 -9.49 -21.06 4.22
C PRO A 147 -10.01 -19.69 3.79
N PHE A 148 -10.62 -19.63 2.61
CA PHE A 148 -11.20 -18.40 2.03
C PHE A 148 -10.17 -17.27 1.79
N ALA A 149 -8.89 -17.59 1.64
CA ALA A 149 -7.82 -16.61 1.42
C ALA A 149 -8.12 -15.69 0.22
N ALA A 150 -8.62 -16.24 -0.88
CA ALA A 150 -8.99 -15.48 -2.07
C ALA A 150 -10.12 -14.48 -1.78
N ASP A 151 -11.15 -14.89 -1.06
CA ASP A 151 -12.30 -14.05 -0.75
C ASP A 151 -11.92 -12.91 0.19
N ILE A 152 -11.12 -13.21 1.21
CA ILE A 152 -10.59 -12.21 2.16
C ILE A 152 -9.74 -11.18 1.42
N MET A 153 -8.82 -11.62 0.57
CA MET A 153 -7.96 -10.71 -0.18
C MET A 153 -8.72 -9.90 -1.22
N ASN A 154 -9.70 -10.50 -1.90
CA ASN A 154 -10.57 -9.76 -2.81
C ASN A 154 -11.37 -8.67 -2.08
N PHE A 155 -11.86 -8.95 -0.88
CA PHE A 155 -12.52 -7.94 -0.04
C PHE A 155 -11.56 -6.81 0.35
N VAL A 156 -10.32 -7.13 0.76
CA VAL A 156 -9.29 -6.13 1.08
C VAL A 156 -8.95 -5.28 -0.14
N ILE A 157 -8.77 -5.89 -1.30
CA ILE A 157 -8.48 -5.18 -2.56
C ILE A 157 -9.65 -4.27 -2.93
N LEU A 158 -10.89 -4.73 -2.83
CA LEU A 158 -12.09 -3.93 -3.10
C LEU A 158 -12.13 -2.69 -2.20
N THR A 159 -11.94 -2.86 -0.88
CA THR A 159 -11.88 -1.72 0.05
C THR A 159 -10.73 -0.76 -0.25
N ALA A 160 -9.59 -1.29 -0.71
CA ALA A 160 -8.43 -0.48 -1.09
C ALA A 160 -8.72 0.38 -2.34
N ILE A 161 -9.38 -0.19 -3.35
CA ILE A 161 -9.77 0.52 -4.58
C ILE A 161 -10.81 1.60 -4.27
N LEU A 162 -11.82 1.28 -3.46
CA LEU A 162 -12.84 2.25 -3.04
C LEU A 162 -12.22 3.42 -2.28
N SER A 163 -11.31 3.15 -1.36
CA SER A 163 -10.58 4.19 -0.63
C SER A 163 -9.70 5.05 -1.57
N ALA A 164 -8.98 4.45 -2.50
CA ALA A 164 -8.18 5.18 -3.47
C ALA A 164 -9.04 6.10 -4.35
N GLY A 165 -10.18 5.60 -4.84
CA GLY A 165 -11.15 6.39 -5.60
C GLY A 165 -11.71 7.56 -4.78
N ASN A 166 -12.04 7.32 -3.52
CA ASN A 166 -12.53 8.32 -2.60
C ASN A 166 -11.50 9.44 -2.35
N SER A 167 -10.25 9.07 -2.08
CA SER A 167 -9.15 10.03 -1.92
C SER A 167 -8.87 10.82 -3.20
N GLY A 168 -8.98 10.18 -4.37
CA GLY A 168 -8.86 10.85 -5.67
C GLY A 168 -9.95 11.89 -5.92
N LEU A 169 -11.20 11.59 -5.58
CA LEU A 169 -12.32 12.53 -5.65
C LEU A 169 -12.11 13.74 -4.72
N TYR A 170 -11.65 13.48 -3.50
CA TYR A 170 -11.32 14.54 -2.56
C TYR A 170 -10.24 15.48 -3.13
N ALA A 171 -9.12 14.92 -3.59
CA ALA A 171 -8.02 15.70 -4.15
C ALA A 171 -8.47 16.54 -5.37
N SER A 172 -9.22 15.92 -6.29
CA SER A 172 -9.73 16.59 -7.49
C SER A 172 -10.66 17.75 -7.15
N SER A 173 -11.57 17.54 -6.21
CA SER A 173 -12.51 18.59 -5.77
C SER A 173 -11.79 19.79 -5.14
N ARG A 174 -10.73 19.53 -4.35
CA ARG A 174 -9.91 20.59 -3.72
C ARG A 174 -9.08 21.36 -4.73
N MET A 175 -8.50 20.67 -5.72
CA MET A 175 -7.78 21.33 -6.80
C MET A 175 -8.70 22.23 -7.64
N LEU A 176 -9.89 21.74 -8.00
CA LEU A 176 -10.88 22.54 -8.73
C LEU A 176 -11.31 23.78 -7.96
N TRP A 177 -11.55 23.62 -6.65
CA TRP A 177 -11.92 24.75 -5.79
C TRP A 177 -10.80 25.78 -5.71
N SER A 178 -9.55 25.34 -5.53
CA SER A 178 -8.38 26.23 -5.50
C SER A 178 -8.21 27.01 -6.82
N LEU A 179 -8.36 26.33 -7.96
CA LEU A 179 -8.31 26.97 -9.29
C LEU A 179 -9.44 27.99 -9.48
N ALA A 180 -10.66 27.66 -9.07
CA ALA A 180 -11.79 28.56 -9.15
C ALA A 180 -11.57 29.82 -8.31
N CYS A 181 -11.02 29.69 -7.09
CA CYS A 181 -10.66 30.84 -6.25
C CYS A 181 -9.59 31.72 -6.90
N LEU A 182 -8.56 31.13 -7.49
CA LEU A 182 -7.49 31.86 -8.17
C LEU A 182 -8.00 32.61 -9.42
N LEU A 183 -8.91 32.02 -10.20
CA LEU A 183 -9.53 32.66 -11.36
C LEU A 183 -10.42 33.84 -10.97
N TYR A 184 -11.07 33.78 -9.82
CA TYR A 184 -11.91 34.87 -9.32
C TYR A 184 -11.12 36.03 -8.72
N THR A 185 -9.91 35.78 -8.22
CA THR A 185 -9.04 36.77 -7.57
C THR A 185 -8.01 37.38 -8.52
N SER A 186 -7.87 36.86 -9.76
CA SER A 186 -7.03 37.48 -10.80
C SER A 186 -7.87 38.41 -11.66
N PRO A 187 -7.79 39.75 -11.49
CA PRO A 187 -8.41 40.65 -12.44
C PRO A 187 -7.65 40.54 -13.76
N SER A 188 -8.27 39.96 -14.72
CA SER A 188 -7.82 39.99 -16.13
C SER A 188 -7.93 41.35 -16.72
#